data_e5e691dfcde1b8afe981b36364dda9f0
#
_entry.id   e5e691dfcde1b8afe981b36364dda9f0
#
_cell.length_a   1.000
_cell.length_b   1.000
_cell.length_c   1.000
_cell.angle_alpha   90.00
_cell.angle_beta   90.00
_cell.angle_gamma   90.00
#
_symmetry.space_group_name_H-M   'P 1'
#
loop_
_entity.id
_entity.type
_entity.pdbx_description
1 polymer ?
#
loop_
_entity_poly.entity_id
_entity_poly.type
_entity_poly.pdbx_seq_one_letter_code
_entity_poly.pdbx_strand_id
1 'polypeptide(L)'
;MKKVFKVILGILLSIVLVVCLLYGAFIYMIKFHVATVDKKSYNGYEVVMQSVGSPLFFSSADGRLLLKKNDKIIAQTDFVLSDDGGNIRKEVWSISWYKDRVGVVIRGSEQDDILYSLYYNGKTKDSIVTGQDAITTQGDMAGNDADEIRKELKMVADYLHYDDIKYGISAKGWMYANLYNKDGVTRHLNYYETHEHEYVYQETKNGTTIVLGFYKIENGKVIDEHTTAWH
;
A
#
# COMPACT_ATOMS: atom_id res chain seq x y z
N MET A 1 1.36 -34.15 -59.63
CA MET A 1 2.17 -33.12 -58.95
C MET A 1 1.35 -31.92 -58.42
N LYS A 2 0.52 -31.21 -59.21
CA LYS A 2 -0.23 -30.00 -58.76
C LYS A 2 -1.21 -30.25 -57.60
N LYS A 3 -1.85 -31.42 -57.47
CA LYS A 3 -2.76 -31.76 -56.33
C LYS A 3 -1.99 -31.97 -55.02
N VAL A 4 -0.90 -32.69 -55.09
CA VAL A 4 -0.05 -32.94 -53.88
C VAL A 4 0.54 -31.63 -53.35
N PHE A 5 1.02 -30.75 -54.25
CA PHE A 5 1.53 -29.44 -53.85
C PHE A 5 0.46 -28.58 -53.15
N LYS A 6 -0.79 -28.58 -53.61
CA LYS A 6 -1.89 -27.83 -52.96
C LYS A 6 -2.21 -28.38 -51.55
N VAL A 7 -2.16 -29.71 -51.38
CA VAL A 7 -2.38 -30.32 -50.08
C VAL A 7 -1.24 -29.96 -49.11
N ILE A 8 0.00 -30.06 -49.54
CA ILE A 8 1.16 -29.69 -48.71
C ILE A 8 1.12 -28.20 -48.32
N LEU A 9 0.79 -27.33 -49.28
CA LEU A 9 0.64 -25.88 -49.02
C LEU A 9 -0.50 -25.61 -48.04
N GLY A 10 -1.64 -26.31 -48.16
CA GLY A 10 -2.75 -26.20 -47.21
C GLY A 10 -2.36 -26.61 -45.77
N ILE A 11 -1.63 -27.70 -45.65
CA ILE A 11 -1.12 -28.15 -44.33
C ILE A 11 -0.15 -27.12 -43.74
N LEU A 12 0.78 -26.62 -44.56
CA LEU A 12 1.75 -25.59 -44.10
C LEU A 12 1.02 -24.31 -43.63
N LEU A 13 0.06 -23.82 -44.39
CA LEU A 13 -0.76 -22.67 -44.00
C LEU A 13 -1.53 -22.91 -42.69
N SER A 14 -2.08 -24.11 -42.49
CA SER A 14 -2.76 -24.47 -41.25
C SER A 14 -1.82 -24.48 -40.05
N ILE A 15 -0.61 -25.01 -40.21
CA ILE A 15 0.40 -24.99 -39.14
C ILE A 15 0.79 -23.56 -38.79
N VAL A 16 1.06 -22.71 -39.78
CA VAL A 16 1.38 -21.30 -39.58
C VAL A 16 0.25 -20.59 -38.82
N LEU A 17 -1.01 -20.83 -39.23
CA LEU A 17 -2.18 -20.23 -38.58
C LEU A 17 -2.24 -20.65 -37.08
N VAL A 18 -2.07 -21.95 -36.79
CA VAL A 18 -2.08 -22.45 -35.41
C VAL A 18 -0.95 -21.81 -34.58
N VAL A 19 0.27 -21.70 -35.13
CA VAL A 19 1.40 -21.06 -34.47
C VAL A 19 1.10 -19.58 -34.17
N CYS A 20 0.53 -18.86 -35.14
CA CYS A 20 0.13 -17.45 -34.94
C CYS A 20 -0.93 -17.29 -33.85
N LEU A 21 -1.91 -18.18 -33.79
CA LEU A 21 -2.95 -18.15 -32.74
C LEU A 21 -2.36 -18.44 -31.36
N LEU A 22 -1.52 -19.44 -31.25
CA LEU A 22 -0.84 -19.76 -29.98
C LEU A 22 0.07 -18.62 -29.53
N TYR A 23 0.82 -18.02 -30.44
CA TYR A 23 1.65 -16.86 -30.13
C TYR A 23 0.81 -15.65 -29.71
N GLY A 24 -0.28 -15.37 -30.41
CA GLY A 24 -1.22 -14.30 -30.03
C GLY A 24 -1.83 -14.51 -28.64
N ALA A 25 -2.27 -15.75 -28.35
CA ALA A 25 -2.78 -16.11 -27.02
C ALA A 25 -1.70 -15.95 -25.91
N PHE A 26 -0.47 -16.35 -26.20
CA PHE A 26 0.68 -16.19 -25.30
C PHE A 26 0.97 -14.72 -25.01
N ILE A 27 1.03 -13.86 -26.03
CA ILE A 27 1.22 -12.42 -25.86
C ILE A 27 0.07 -11.78 -25.09
N TYR A 28 -1.16 -12.20 -25.33
CA TYR A 28 -2.33 -11.71 -24.59
C TYR A 28 -2.20 -12.03 -23.11
N MET A 29 -1.86 -13.26 -22.74
CA MET A 29 -1.69 -13.67 -21.35
C MET A 29 -0.57 -12.90 -20.64
N ILE A 30 0.54 -12.65 -21.33
CA ILE A 30 1.69 -11.96 -20.74
C ILE A 30 1.44 -10.46 -20.56
N LYS A 31 0.79 -9.80 -21.52
CA LYS A 31 0.71 -8.33 -21.54
C LYS A 31 -0.63 -7.76 -21.11
N PHE A 32 -1.72 -8.46 -21.33
CA PHE A 32 -3.06 -7.87 -21.25
C PHE A 32 -4.01 -8.58 -20.29
N HIS A 33 -3.66 -9.77 -19.83
CA HIS A 33 -4.53 -10.48 -18.89
C HIS A 33 -4.57 -9.74 -17.55
N VAL A 34 -5.78 -9.39 -17.09
CA VAL A 34 -5.96 -8.70 -15.80
C VAL A 34 -6.64 -9.64 -14.82
N ALA A 35 -6.02 -9.83 -13.66
CA ALA A 35 -6.57 -10.65 -12.60
C ALA A 35 -6.64 -9.87 -11.28
N THR A 36 -7.75 -10.01 -10.57
CA THR A 36 -7.87 -9.46 -9.20
C THR A 36 -7.03 -10.31 -8.25
N VAL A 37 -6.11 -9.67 -7.54
CA VAL A 37 -5.24 -10.30 -6.56
C VAL A 37 -5.86 -10.25 -5.17
N ASP A 38 -6.33 -9.06 -4.76
CA ASP A 38 -6.96 -8.86 -3.46
C ASP A 38 -7.89 -7.64 -3.50
N LYS A 39 -8.79 -7.54 -2.49
CA LYS A 39 -9.66 -6.39 -2.32
C LYS A 39 -9.94 -6.13 -0.84
N LYS A 40 -10.07 -4.87 -0.48
CA LYS A 40 -10.46 -4.44 0.87
C LYS A 40 -11.49 -3.33 0.78
N SER A 41 -12.45 -3.39 1.70
CA SER A 41 -13.59 -2.46 1.69
C SER A 41 -13.75 -1.79 3.05
N TYR A 42 -14.12 -0.51 3.02
CA TYR A 42 -14.45 0.26 4.20
C TYR A 42 -15.42 1.39 3.84
N ASN A 43 -16.47 1.56 4.63
CA ASN A 43 -17.46 2.66 4.54
C ASN A 43 -18.01 2.91 3.12
N GLY A 44 -18.37 1.80 2.42
CA GLY A 44 -18.95 1.86 1.06
C GLY A 44 -17.92 2.10 -0.05
N TYR A 45 -16.64 2.19 0.28
CA TYR A 45 -15.54 2.18 -0.68
C TYR A 45 -14.87 0.81 -0.74
N GLU A 46 -14.37 0.45 -1.90
CA GLU A 46 -13.59 -0.77 -2.13
C GLU A 46 -12.31 -0.41 -2.88
N VAL A 47 -11.17 -0.86 -2.38
CA VAL A 47 -9.91 -0.85 -3.13
C VAL A 47 -9.64 -2.23 -3.66
N VAL A 48 -9.36 -2.33 -4.95
CA VAL A 48 -9.04 -3.58 -5.64
C VAL A 48 -7.62 -3.50 -6.17
N MET A 49 -6.79 -4.46 -5.80
CA MET A 49 -5.47 -4.67 -6.38
C MET A 49 -5.56 -5.72 -7.48
N GLN A 50 -5.05 -5.39 -8.64
CA GLN A 50 -5.03 -6.26 -9.82
C GLN A 50 -3.60 -6.46 -10.30
N SER A 51 -3.29 -7.65 -10.82
CA SER A 51 -2.14 -7.88 -11.69
C SER A 51 -2.53 -7.62 -13.14
N VAL A 52 -1.60 -7.08 -13.92
CA VAL A 52 -1.75 -6.83 -15.34
C VAL A 52 -0.66 -7.61 -16.08
N GLY A 53 -1.07 -8.58 -16.86
CA GLY A 53 -0.16 -9.52 -17.49
C GLY A 53 0.48 -10.48 -16.49
N SER A 54 1.58 -11.09 -16.91
CA SER A 54 2.40 -11.96 -16.09
C SER A 54 3.87 -11.61 -16.30
N PRO A 55 4.66 -11.41 -15.23
CA PRO A 55 6.08 -11.14 -15.38
C PRO A 55 6.77 -12.33 -16.06
N LEU A 56 7.70 -12.04 -16.96
CA LEU A 56 8.54 -13.04 -17.60
C LEU A 56 9.90 -13.07 -16.89
N PHE A 57 10.24 -14.23 -16.33
CA PHE A 57 11.52 -14.45 -15.65
C PHE A 57 11.78 -13.40 -14.56
N PHE A 58 12.85 -12.66 -14.63
CA PHE A 58 13.27 -11.63 -13.66
C PHE A 58 12.73 -10.23 -13.96
N SER A 59 11.60 -10.13 -14.68
CA SER A 59 10.99 -8.82 -14.96
C SER A 59 10.08 -8.38 -13.80
N SER A 60 9.94 -7.08 -13.65
CA SER A 60 8.94 -6.48 -12.75
C SER A 60 7.53 -6.90 -13.12
N ALA A 61 6.63 -6.95 -12.15
CA ALA A 61 5.22 -7.23 -12.34
C ALA A 61 4.42 -5.93 -12.43
N ASP A 62 3.58 -5.80 -13.45
CA ASP A 62 2.66 -4.68 -13.61
C ASP A 62 1.39 -4.91 -12.78
N GLY A 63 0.97 -3.88 -12.07
CA GLY A 63 -0.23 -3.90 -11.25
C GLY A 63 -1.09 -2.67 -11.42
N ARG A 64 -2.31 -2.77 -10.91
CA ARG A 64 -3.30 -1.71 -10.95
C ARG A 64 -4.07 -1.63 -9.64
N LEU A 65 -4.26 -0.42 -9.13
CA LEU A 65 -5.12 -0.11 -8.01
C LEU A 65 -6.39 0.58 -8.53
N LEU A 66 -7.53 0.07 -8.12
CA LEU A 66 -8.83 0.66 -8.39
C LEU A 66 -9.48 1.06 -7.07
N LEU A 67 -9.91 2.30 -6.95
CA LEU A 67 -10.82 2.74 -5.90
C LEU A 67 -12.22 2.79 -6.46
N LYS A 68 -13.14 2.07 -5.82
CA LYS A 68 -14.55 1.98 -6.22
C LYS A 68 -15.47 2.52 -5.14
N LYS A 69 -16.61 3.01 -5.56
CA LYS A 69 -17.77 3.33 -4.70
C LYS A 69 -19.03 2.84 -5.40
N ASN A 70 -19.81 1.99 -4.73
CA ASN A 70 -21.02 1.37 -5.30
C ASN A 70 -20.73 0.74 -6.68
N ASP A 71 -19.69 -0.08 -6.78
CA ASP A 71 -19.17 -0.77 -7.98
C ASP A 71 -18.65 0.15 -9.10
N LYS A 72 -18.73 1.47 -8.95
CA LYS A 72 -18.18 2.41 -9.92
C LYS A 72 -16.75 2.77 -9.57
N ILE A 73 -15.85 2.70 -10.53
CA ILE A 73 -14.46 3.15 -10.40
C ILE A 73 -14.48 4.68 -10.28
N ILE A 74 -13.90 5.20 -9.20
CA ILE A 74 -13.77 6.64 -8.94
C ILE A 74 -12.32 7.12 -9.07
N ALA A 75 -11.33 6.26 -8.81
CA ALA A 75 -9.93 6.54 -9.05
C ALA A 75 -9.21 5.26 -9.49
N GLN A 76 -8.17 5.41 -10.30
CA GLN A 76 -7.32 4.33 -10.79
C GLN A 76 -5.89 4.81 -10.91
N THR A 77 -4.93 3.95 -10.56
CA THR A 77 -3.50 4.15 -10.84
C THR A 77 -2.85 2.82 -11.14
N ASP A 78 -1.87 2.82 -12.01
CA ASP A 78 -1.04 1.64 -12.28
C ASP A 78 0.23 1.72 -11.43
N PHE A 79 0.81 0.58 -11.11
CA PHE A 79 2.06 0.48 -10.38
C PHE A 79 2.93 -0.64 -10.94
N VAL A 80 4.21 -0.58 -10.64
CA VAL A 80 5.18 -1.62 -10.98
C VAL A 80 5.72 -2.20 -9.68
N LEU A 81 5.79 -3.51 -9.58
CA LEU A 81 6.40 -4.23 -8.47
C LEU A 81 7.72 -4.85 -8.92
N SER A 82 8.83 -4.40 -8.36
CA SER A 82 10.15 -5.01 -8.53
C SER A 82 10.39 -6.01 -7.41
N ASP A 83 10.24 -7.29 -7.72
CA ASP A 83 10.33 -8.40 -6.76
C ASP A 83 10.91 -9.65 -7.44
N ASP A 84 12.10 -9.55 -8.01
CA ASP A 84 12.91 -10.66 -8.60
C ASP A 84 12.06 -11.66 -9.41
N GLY A 85 11.18 -11.15 -10.27
CA GLY A 85 10.27 -11.94 -11.10
C GLY A 85 9.05 -12.51 -10.37
N GLY A 86 8.79 -12.04 -9.14
CA GLY A 86 7.63 -12.44 -8.35
C GLY A 86 6.31 -11.91 -8.92
N ASN A 87 5.25 -12.71 -8.82
CA ASN A 87 3.90 -12.25 -9.11
C ASN A 87 3.39 -11.35 -7.98
N ILE A 88 2.49 -10.41 -8.31
CA ILE A 88 1.80 -9.59 -7.32
C ILE A 88 0.98 -10.49 -6.40
N ARG A 89 1.19 -10.39 -5.09
CA ARG A 89 0.53 -11.17 -4.05
C ARG A 89 -0.15 -10.24 -3.04
N LYS A 90 -1.09 -10.77 -2.27
CA LYS A 90 -1.82 -9.99 -1.26
C LYS A 90 -0.95 -9.46 -0.11
N GLU A 91 0.25 -9.99 0.07
CA GLU A 91 1.19 -9.58 1.12
C GLU A 91 1.97 -8.32 0.76
N VAL A 92 2.02 -7.95 -0.53
CA VAL A 92 2.82 -6.80 -1.00
C VAL A 92 2.17 -5.45 -0.73
N TRP A 93 0.95 -5.41 -0.22
CA TRP A 93 0.26 -4.15 0.04
C TRP A 93 -0.27 -4.01 1.46
N SER A 94 -0.35 -2.76 1.91
CA SER A 94 -1.10 -2.37 3.10
C SER A 94 -1.98 -1.17 2.77
N ILE A 95 -3.11 -1.03 3.48
CA ILE A 95 -4.12 0.02 3.23
C ILE A 95 -4.39 0.78 4.51
N SER A 96 -4.44 2.11 4.38
CA SER A 96 -4.89 3.04 5.41
C SER A 96 -6.02 3.90 4.85
N TRP A 97 -7.12 3.98 5.58
CA TRP A 97 -8.31 4.75 5.19
C TRP A 97 -8.29 6.11 5.90
N TYR A 98 -8.33 7.17 5.11
CA TYR A 98 -8.36 8.56 5.55
C TYR A 98 -9.74 9.17 5.29
N LYS A 99 -9.98 10.37 5.79
CA LYS A 99 -11.24 11.09 5.61
C LYS A 99 -11.54 11.42 4.13
N ASP A 100 -10.51 11.73 3.35
CA ASP A 100 -10.59 12.24 1.97
C ASP A 100 -10.03 11.29 0.91
N ARG A 101 -9.30 10.24 1.33
CA ARG A 101 -8.59 9.31 0.44
C ARG A 101 -8.39 7.94 1.09
N VAL A 102 -7.88 7.04 0.31
CA VAL A 102 -7.24 5.82 0.79
C VAL A 102 -5.76 5.83 0.39
N GLY A 103 -4.89 5.53 1.34
CA GLY A 103 -3.46 5.32 1.12
C GLY A 103 -3.19 3.82 0.95
N VAL A 104 -2.46 3.48 -0.08
CA VAL A 104 -2.04 2.10 -0.38
C VAL A 104 -0.52 2.08 -0.51
N VAL A 105 0.15 1.37 0.39
CA VAL A 105 1.60 1.18 0.29
C VAL A 105 1.87 -0.13 -0.42
N ILE A 106 2.65 -0.07 -1.49
CA ILE A 106 3.14 -1.24 -2.25
C ILE A 106 4.60 -1.47 -1.86
N ARG A 107 4.91 -2.71 -1.47
CA ARG A 107 6.25 -3.15 -1.04
C ARG A 107 6.79 -4.20 -1.98
N GLY A 108 7.98 -3.96 -2.51
CA GLY A 108 8.76 -4.94 -3.28
C GLY A 108 10.11 -5.20 -2.61
N SER A 109 10.71 -6.34 -2.87
CA SER A 109 12.02 -6.69 -2.29
C SER A 109 13.18 -5.89 -2.90
N GLU A 110 13.00 -5.37 -4.11
CA GLU A 110 14.01 -4.66 -4.90
C GLU A 110 13.63 -3.21 -5.22
N GLN A 111 12.70 -2.64 -4.46
CA GLN A 111 12.27 -1.25 -4.62
C GLN A 111 11.96 -0.62 -3.28
N ASP A 112 11.99 0.71 -3.23
CA ASP A 112 11.45 1.47 -2.12
C ASP A 112 9.94 1.25 -1.99
N ASP A 113 9.41 1.33 -0.78
CA ASP A 113 7.97 1.34 -0.55
C ASP A 113 7.35 2.57 -1.24
N ILE A 114 6.29 2.36 -2.00
CA ILE A 114 5.59 3.44 -2.70
C ILE A 114 4.20 3.59 -2.12
N LEU A 115 3.87 4.80 -1.67
CA LEU A 115 2.53 5.18 -1.23
C LEU A 115 1.72 5.72 -2.41
N TYR A 116 0.65 5.05 -2.73
CA TYR A 116 -0.38 5.50 -3.67
C TYR A 116 -1.57 6.07 -2.90
N SER A 117 -1.84 7.35 -3.08
CA SER A 117 -3.02 8.03 -2.52
C SER A 117 -4.12 8.09 -3.57
N LEU A 118 -5.24 7.41 -3.33
CA LEU A 118 -6.42 7.44 -4.19
C LEU A 118 -7.50 8.27 -3.48
N TYR A 119 -7.76 9.47 -3.99
CA TYR A 119 -8.71 10.41 -3.40
C TYR A 119 -10.15 10.08 -3.79
N TYR A 120 -11.09 10.33 -2.88
CA TYR A 120 -12.52 10.12 -3.14
C TYR A 120 -13.10 11.06 -4.20
N ASN A 121 -12.36 12.10 -4.59
CA ASN A 121 -12.69 12.99 -5.71
C ASN A 121 -12.14 12.53 -7.07
N GLY A 122 -11.53 11.35 -7.14
CA GLY A 122 -11.01 10.74 -8.36
C GLY A 122 -9.54 11.07 -8.67
N LYS A 123 -8.88 11.94 -7.91
CA LYS A 123 -7.45 12.22 -8.06
C LYS A 123 -6.61 11.07 -7.53
N THR A 124 -5.40 10.95 -8.06
CA THR A 124 -4.36 10.03 -7.56
C THR A 124 -3.05 10.78 -7.38
N LYS A 125 -2.24 10.33 -6.44
CA LYS A 125 -0.88 10.79 -6.20
C LYS A 125 -0.05 9.61 -5.71
N ASP A 126 1.18 9.51 -6.16
CA ASP A 126 2.17 8.57 -5.64
C ASP A 126 3.34 9.35 -5.00
N SER A 127 3.99 8.72 -4.05
CA SER A 127 5.19 9.22 -3.39
C SER A 127 6.03 8.03 -2.93
N ILE A 128 7.34 8.15 -3.04
CA ILE A 128 8.26 7.19 -2.48
C ILE A 128 8.20 7.35 -0.96
N VAL A 129 7.92 6.25 -0.26
CA VAL A 129 8.12 6.20 1.18
C VAL A 129 9.61 5.90 1.36
N THR A 130 10.40 6.95 1.51
CA THR A 130 11.84 6.81 1.67
C THR A 130 12.15 6.06 2.96
N GLY A 131 12.27 4.74 2.85
CA GLY A 131 12.66 3.87 3.96
C GLY A 131 14.14 3.96 4.32
N GLN A 132 14.92 4.82 3.67
CA GLN A 132 16.33 5.00 3.98
C GLN A 132 16.55 5.57 5.37
N ASP A 133 15.65 6.37 5.89
CA ASP A 133 15.73 6.88 7.25
C ASP A 133 15.37 5.82 8.29
N ALA A 134 14.58 4.81 7.91
CA ALA A 134 14.18 3.72 8.80
C ALA A 134 15.28 2.67 9.04
N ILE A 135 16.24 2.53 8.17
CA ILE A 135 17.30 1.51 8.26
C ILE A 135 18.52 2.01 9.05
N THR A 136 18.80 3.29 9.01
CA THR A 136 19.95 3.90 9.71
C THR A 136 19.72 4.04 11.22
N THR A 137 18.50 3.98 11.70
CA THR A 137 18.14 4.22 13.10
C THR A 137 17.84 2.97 13.93
N GLN A 138 18.02 1.76 13.38
CA GLN A 138 17.79 0.53 14.14
C GLN A 138 18.72 0.37 15.38
N GLY A 139 19.74 1.22 15.52
CA GLY A 139 20.64 1.28 16.66
C GLY A 139 20.50 2.51 17.56
N ASP A 140 19.91 3.60 17.06
CA ASP A 140 20.03 4.91 17.72
C ASP A 140 18.79 5.38 18.50
N MET A 141 17.64 4.76 18.34
CA MET A 141 16.46 5.06 19.16
C MET A 141 16.54 4.55 20.62
N ALA A 142 17.64 3.95 21.02
CA ALA A 142 17.90 3.52 22.39
C ALA A 142 18.51 4.62 23.29
N GLY A 143 18.56 5.88 22.82
CA GLY A 143 19.14 7.02 23.53
C GLY A 143 18.12 8.04 24.02
N ASN A 144 18.54 9.28 24.16
CA ASN A 144 17.75 10.41 24.67
C ASN A 144 16.46 10.66 23.91
N ASP A 145 16.42 10.33 22.61
CA ASP A 145 15.25 10.52 21.74
C ASP A 145 14.08 9.59 22.12
N ALA A 146 14.36 8.39 22.64
CA ALA A 146 13.31 7.45 23.06
C ALA A 146 12.48 7.97 24.24
N ASP A 147 13.11 8.69 25.16
CA ASP A 147 12.43 9.26 26.31
C ASP A 147 11.62 10.51 25.92
N GLU A 148 12.12 11.27 24.96
CA GLU A 148 11.39 12.42 24.37
C GLU A 148 10.16 11.93 23.61
N ILE A 149 10.31 10.98 22.69
CA ILE A 149 9.18 10.40 21.94
C ILE A 149 8.16 9.77 22.90
N ARG A 150 8.60 9.07 23.94
CA ARG A 150 7.69 8.52 24.95
C ARG A 150 6.91 9.60 25.69
N LYS A 151 7.57 10.72 26.02
CA LYS A 151 6.93 11.86 26.66
C LYS A 151 5.89 12.48 25.72
N GLU A 152 6.21 12.64 24.46
CA GLU A 152 5.30 13.20 23.45
C GLU A 152 4.11 12.28 23.16
N LEU A 153 4.35 10.97 23.00
CA LEU A 153 3.27 9.98 22.88
C LEU A 153 2.31 10.04 24.06
N LYS A 154 2.88 10.25 25.30
CA LYS A 154 2.04 10.43 26.48
C LYS A 154 1.23 11.73 26.41
N MET A 155 1.81 12.83 25.97
CA MET A 155 1.08 14.11 25.82
C MET A 155 -0.09 13.96 24.86
N VAL A 156 0.11 13.29 23.71
CA VAL A 156 -0.97 13.04 22.75
C VAL A 156 -2.02 12.10 23.33
N ALA A 157 -1.61 11.05 24.04
CA ALA A 157 -2.54 10.13 24.69
C ALA A 157 -3.38 10.84 25.78
N ASP A 158 -2.77 11.69 26.59
CA ASP A 158 -3.45 12.50 27.60
C ASP A 158 -4.47 13.48 26.95
N TYR A 159 -4.07 14.11 25.84
CA TYR A 159 -4.96 14.96 25.04
C TYR A 159 -6.17 14.19 24.50
N LEU A 160 -5.97 12.92 24.14
CA LEU A 160 -7.00 12.00 23.66
C LEU A 160 -7.78 11.32 24.81
N HIS A 161 -7.48 11.66 26.07
CA HIS A 161 -8.11 11.11 27.29
C HIS A 161 -7.91 9.60 27.48
N TYR A 162 -6.71 9.10 27.19
CA TYR A 162 -6.30 7.72 27.48
C TYR A 162 -5.40 7.64 28.71
N ASP A 163 -5.81 6.83 29.68
CA ASP A 163 -5.07 6.60 30.92
C ASP A 163 -4.23 5.31 30.88
N ASP A 164 -4.70 4.30 30.15
CA ASP A 164 -3.99 3.02 30.00
C ASP A 164 -3.21 3.00 28.67
N ILE A 165 -1.88 3.10 28.80
CA ILE A 165 -0.95 3.25 27.68
C ILE A 165 0.15 2.20 27.80
N LYS A 166 0.38 1.42 26.74
CA LYS A 166 1.51 0.50 26.64
C LYS A 166 2.40 0.88 25.46
N TYR A 167 3.64 1.18 25.76
CA TYR A 167 4.63 1.50 24.72
C TYR A 167 5.23 0.24 24.13
N GLY A 168 5.57 0.29 22.87
CA GLY A 168 6.26 -0.77 22.15
C GLY A 168 7.21 -0.17 21.11
N ILE A 169 8.04 -1.04 20.54
CA ILE A 169 8.93 -0.71 19.43
C ILE A 169 8.54 -1.61 18.26
N SER A 170 8.31 -1.03 17.10
CA SER A 170 7.98 -1.76 15.87
C SER A 170 9.19 -2.56 15.38
N ALA A 171 8.97 -3.50 14.46
CA ALA A 171 10.07 -4.24 13.83
C ALA A 171 11.08 -3.35 13.09
N LYS A 172 10.67 -2.13 12.73
CA LYS A 172 11.52 -1.10 12.12
C LYS A 172 12.25 -0.21 13.13
N GLY A 173 12.10 -0.45 14.45
CA GLY A 173 12.74 0.33 15.51
C GLY A 173 11.94 1.57 15.97
N TRP A 174 10.78 1.85 15.41
CA TRP A 174 9.96 3.00 15.77
C TRP A 174 9.12 2.78 17.01
N MET A 175 9.10 3.77 17.90
CA MET A 175 8.27 3.73 19.10
C MET A 175 6.80 4.01 18.74
N TYR A 176 5.91 3.24 19.37
CA TYR A 176 4.47 3.45 19.30
C TYR A 176 3.83 3.31 20.69
N ALA A 177 2.60 3.78 20.82
CA ALA A 177 1.79 3.56 22.02
C ALA A 177 0.49 2.83 21.64
N ASN A 178 0.19 1.75 22.35
CA ASN A 178 -1.13 1.13 22.34
C ASN A 178 -1.98 1.81 23.42
N LEU A 179 -3.13 2.30 23.00
CA LEU A 179 -4.09 3.02 23.82
C LEU A 179 -5.29 2.12 24.09
N TYR A 180 -5.64 1.94 25.36
CA TYR A 180 -6.71 1.06 25.78
C TYR A 180 -7.84 1.88 26.37
N ASN A 181 -9.06 1.62 25.89
CA ASN A 181 -10.27 2.18 26.42
C ASN A 181 -11.18 1.08 27.01
N LYS A 182 -12.16 1.49 27.80
CA LYS A 182 -13.18 0.59 28.36
C LYS A 182 -14.09 -0.05 27.28
N ASP A 183 -14.04 0.45 26.06
CA ASP A 183 -14.78 -0.11 24.91
C ASP A 183 -14.16 -1.41 24.36
N GLY A 184 -12.97 -1.81 24.86
CA GLY A 184 -12.26 -3.00 24.42
C GLY A 184 -11.59 -2.86 23.03
N VAL A 185 -11.62 -1.68 22.45
CA VAL A 185 -10.97 -1.40 21.17
C VAL A 185 -9.55 -0.88 21.43
N THR A 186 -8.57 -1.52 20.84
CA THR A 186 -7.18 -1.06 20.89
C THR A 186 -6.94 -0.05 19.78
N ARG A 187 -6.42 1.12 20.15
CA ARG A 187 -5.98 2.15 19.22
C ARG A 187 -4.49 2.36 19.35
N HIS A 188 -3.88 2.93 18.33
CA HIS A 188 -2.44 3.07 18.24
C HIS A 188 -2.08 4.53 17.95
N LEU A 189 -1.07 5.03 18.66
CA LEU A 189 -0.32 6.23 18.30
C LEU A 189 1.02 5.79 17.76
N ASN A 190 1.31 6.15 16.52
CA ASN A 190 2.59 5.89 15.89
C ASN A 190 3.29 7.21 15.60
N TYR A 191 4.59 7.25 15.89
CA TYR A 191 5.45 8.33 15.43
C TYR A 191 5.45 8.34 13.90
N TYR A 192 5.36 9.52 13.30
CA TYR A 192 5.36 9.65 11.84
C TYR A 192 6.79 9.81 11.33
N GLU A 193 7.26 8.79 10.65
CA GLU A 193 8.67 8.59 10.27
C GLU A 193 9.32 9.73 9.48
N THR A 194 8.54 10.54 8.77
CA THR A 194 9.05 11.59 7.88
C THR A 194 8.90 13.00 8.44
N HIS A 195 8.28 13.15 9.62
CA HIS A 195 7.99 14.45 10.21
C HIS A 195 8.28 14.42 11.71
N GLU A 196 9.30 15.16 12.11
CA GLU A 196 9.67 15.31 13.53
C GLU A 196 8.48 15.81 14.35
N HIS A 197 8.28 15.21 15.53
CA HIS A 197 7.21 15.55 16.49
C HIS A 197 5.78 15.38 15.97
N GLU A 198 5.56 14.59 14.93
CA GLU A 198 4.24 14.28 14.39
C GLU A 198 3.81 12.84 14.67
N TYR A 199 2.52 12.65 14.98
CA TYR A 199 1.96 11.39 15.44
C TYR A 199 0.67 11.06 14.71
N VAL A 200 0.54 9.79 14.29
CA VAL A 200 -0.68 9.27 13.65
C VAL A 200 -1.47 8.48 14.67
N TYR A 201 -2.71 8.88 14.90
CA TYR A 201 -3.68 8.16 15.71
C TYR A 201 -4.54 7.28 14.83
N GLN A 202 -4.56 5.99 15.11
CA GLN A 202 -5.22 5.00 14.24
C GLN A 202 -5.85 3.85 15.02
N GLU A 203 -6.84 3.21 14.40
CA GLU A 203 -7.46 1.96 14.85
C GLU A 203 -7.21 0.86 13.82
N THR A 204 -6.85 -0.33 14.28
CA THR A 204 -6.74 -1.51 13.41
C THR A 204 -7.81 -2.52 13.78
N LYS A 205 -8.70 -2.81 12.84
CA LYS A 205 -9.79 -3.77 13.01
C LYS A 205 -9.85 -4.71 11.81
N ASN A 206 -9.84 -6.02 12.08
CA ASN A 206 -9.91 -7.05 11.03
C ASN A 206 -8.88 -6.87 9.91
N GLY A 207 -7.65 -6.45 10.26
CA GLY A 207 -6.58 -6.18 9.30
C GLY A 207 -6.76 -4.91 8.46
N THR A 208 -7.75 -4.07 8.79
CA THR A 208 -7.94 -2.75 8.19
C THR A 208 -7.49 -1.68 9.17
N THR A 209 -6.60 -0.81 8.74
CA THR A 209 -6.13 0.35 9.51
C THR A 209 -6.93 1.59 9.12
N ILE A 210 -7.49 2.26 10.11
CA ILE A 210 -8.27 3.48 9.97
C ILE A 210 -7.51 4.59 10.68
N VAL A 211 -7.16 5.64 9.96
CA VAL A 211 -6.54 6.83 10.55
C VAL A 211 -7.62 7.72 11.14
N LEU A 212 -7.52 7.97 12.44
CA LEU A 212 -8.50 8.74 13.23
C LEU A 212 -8.07 10.20 13.38
N GLY A 213 -6.76 10.49 13.35
CA GLY A 213 -6.25 11.85 13.47
C GLY A 213 -4.74 11.93 13.31
N PHE A 214 -4.26 13.17 13.19
CA PHE A 214 -2.85 13.54 13.16
C PHE A 214 -2.61 14.60 14.23
N TYR A 215 -1.51 14.46 14.94
CA TYR A 215 -1.16 15.33 16.05
C TYR A 215 0.29 15.73 15.93
N LYS A 216 0.58 16.99 16.21
CA LYS A 216 1.93 17.52 16.25
C LYS A 216 2.23 18.11 17.62
N ILE A 217 3.47 18.00 18.05
CA ILE A 217 3.94 18.67 19.27
C ILE A 217 4.70 19.92 18.86
N GLU A 218 4.17 21.08 19.21
CA GLU A 218 4.85 22.37 19.03
C GLU A 218 4.89 23.13 20.34
N ASN A 219 6.10 23.59 20.74
CA ASN A 219 6.31 24.36 21.97
C ASN A 219 5.73 23.65 23.22
N GLY A 220 5.81 22.32 23.29
CA GLY A 220 5.29 21.51 24.37
C GLY A 220 3.75 21.44 24.44
N LYS A 221 3.05 21.70 23.34
CA LYS A 221 1.60 21.59 23.24
C LYS A 221 1.21 20.65 22.12
N VAL A 222 0.13 19.91 22.32
CA VAL A 222 -0.48 19.08 21.28
C VAL A 222 -1.31 19.98 20.37
N ILE A 223 -1.02 19.90 19.08
CA ILE A 223 -1.78 20.55 18.01
C ILE A 223 -2.50 19.45 17.25
N ASP A 224 -3.81 19.60 17.09
CA ASP A 224 -4.66 18.73 16.32
C ASP A 224 -4.69 19.20 14.87
N GLU A 225 -4.06 18.44 13.96
CA GLU A 225 -3.97 18.78 12.54
C GLU A 225 -5.11 18.18 11.71
N HIS A 226 -6.32 18.25 12.23
CA HIS A 226 -7.52 17.65 11.60
C HIS A 226 -7.74 17.96 10.13
N THR A 227 -7.02 18.88 9.53
CA THR A 227 -7.34 19.42 8.19
C THR A 227 -6.15 19.69 7.28
N THR A 228 -4.94 19.72 7.74
CA THR A 228 -3.82 19.97 6.85
C THR A 228 -3.48 18.69 6.10
N ALA A 229 -3.97 18.65 4.89
CA ALA A 229 -3.61 17.63 3.93
C ALA A 229 -2.08 17.52 3.89
N TRP A 230 -1.61 16.34 4.12
CA TRP A 230 -0.25 15.95 3.82
C TRP A 230 0.05 16.31 2.36
N HIS A 231 0.88 17.29 2.16
CA HIS A 231 1.29 17.78 0.84
C HIS A 231 2.43 16.96 0.29
#